data_a2296e1bae3115f65b75443b70025190
#
_entry.id   a2296e1bae3115f65b75443b70025190
#
_cell.length_a   1.000
_cell.length_b   1.000
_cell.length_c   1.000
_cell.angle_alpha   90.00
_cell.angle_beta   90.00
_cell.angle_gamma   90.00
#
_symmetry.space_group_name_H-M   'P 1'
#
loop_
_entity.id
_entity.type
_entity.pdbx_description
1 polymer ?
#
loop_
_entity_poly.entity_id
_entity_poly.type
_entity_poly.pdbx_seq_one_letter_code
_entity_poly.pdbx_strand_id
1 'polypeptide(L)'
;MPTLNLQHSILQYIQGINGVEHSGGGWTDWLPAMGCPVEGNDDEIIEVEVFPDRPDLLSHESLARAARSFVGGAFEDPSVEVSESGVEMVVDPSLELVRPVILAAIVRGVDTGSSDSERGEFIQSLMDHQEKLHLTLGRKRRFASIGVHDLSTLSEPFKVVTVPGTHSFVPLMMSEEMTIKQILEEHPKGVEYAHLMDGLETFPVILDSNDDILSFPPIINGDHTTVTESTTDFFIDVTGWDERACEACLMLVCLSLHERGGTVESVRVTGFDGGSTDTPRGDAVRHRVPDRLIEKILGLDLGSDEIAAALIKMGGRLIESRTVTDGVNKAERWADCAVGEREHVVEMPRWRSDIMHPIDIVEDIAIGYGYDNMPEKLSEVHLDAVPLSSSHLNRRIRASLRSLGIQETQGLTLSNETDQFERVRWPARGGLSVISNPITIDHTLLRQYILPSLLRLLAANRHHELPQKVYELGEVVRDSVNSTRVAWACAEIGGGFTAAKGVAQAMLRDLGADMGEVVFEATEAAQGPWIAGRGARVLVSGEELGQFGEIDPAVGHEFGLRSPIHAGEFDIEAAGRLIPKPVH
;
A
#
# COMPACT_ATOMS: atom_id res chain seq x y z
N MET A 1 -5.30 1.30 -5.07
CA MET A 1 -6.23 1.32 -3.93
C MET A 1 -7.59 0.89 -4.45
N PRO A 2 -8.46 0.28 -3.66
CA PRO A 2 -9.76 -0.14 -4.18
C PRO A 2 -10.64 1.09 -4.44
N THR A 3 -11.14 1.19 -5.67
CA THR A 3 -12.19 2.13 -6.05
C THR A 3 -13.54 1.45 -5.86
N LEU A 4 -14.48 2.14 -5.23
CA LEU A 4 -15.86 1.71 -5.08
C LEU A 4 -16.73 2.44 -6.09
N ASN A 5 -17.61 1.69 -6.74
CA ASN A 5 -18.72 2.25 -7.50
C ASN A 5 -19.98 2.13 -6.64
N LEU A 6 -20.33 3.20 -5.94
CA LEU A 6 -21.48 3.23 -5.04
C LEU A 6 -22.73 3.70 -5.80
N GLN A 7 -23.71 2.82 -5.91
CA GLN A 7 -24.99 3.17 -6.53
C GLN A 7 -25.82 4.06 -5.59
N HIS A 8 -26.32 5.18 -6.11
CA HIS A 8 -27.23 6.07 -5.37
C HIS A 8 -28.50 5.37 -4.92
N SER A 9 -29.02 4.44 -5.72
CA SER A 9 -30.21 3.62 -5.40
C SER A 9 -30.01 2.83 -4.11
N ILE A 10 -28.86 2.15 -3.98
CA ILE A 10 -28.53 1.34 -2.81
C ILE A 10 -28.30 2.24 -1.59
N LEU A 11 -27.53 3.33 -1.73
CA LEU A 11 -27.33 4.27 -0.63
C LEU A 11 -28.64 4.89 -0.14
N GLN A 12 -29.53 5.25 -1.06
CA GLN A 12 -30.85 5.79 -0.72
C GLN A 12 -31.70 4.77 0.04
N TYR A 13 -31.67 3.51 -0.40
CA TYR A 13 -32.39 2.42 0.26
C TYR A 13 -31.90 2.22 1.70
N ILE A 14 -30.57 2.11 1.88
CA ILE A 14 -29.95 1.91 3.20
C ILE A 14 -30.25 3.10 4.12
N GLN A 15 -30.11 4.33 3.64
CA GLN A 15 -30.41 5.52 4.41
C GLN A 15 -31.90 5.57 4.80
N GLY A 16 -32.79 5.17 3.89
CA GLY A 16 -34.23 5.09 4.14
C GLY A 16 -34.60 4.10 5.24
N ILE A 17 -34.02 2.90 5.27
CA ILE A 17 -34.19 1.92 6.37
C ILE A 17 -33.79 2.53 7.72
N ASN A 18 -32.73 3.33 7.72
CA ASN A 18 -32.19 3.95 8.94
C ASN A 18 -32.80 5.33 9.23
N GLY A 19 -33.88 5.71 8.55
CA GLY A 19 -34.65 6.94 8.81
C GLY A 19 -33.96 8.23 8.41
N VAL A 20 -33.00 8.18 7.48
CA VAL A 20 -32.23 9.33 6.99
C VAL A 20 -32.56 9.61 5.53
N GLU A 21 -32.69 10.88 5.16
CA GLU A 21 -32.89 11.30 3.78
C GLU A 21 -31.57 11.26 3.00
N HIS A 22 -31.60 10.64 1.83
CA HIS A 22 -30.43 10.57 0.95
C HIS A 22 -30.28 11.87 0.15
N SER A 23 -29.10 12.48 0.20
CA SER A 23 -28.75 13.68 -0.58
C SER A 23 -27.58 13.36 -1.53
N GLY A 24 -27.88 13.06 -2.81
CA GLY A 24 -26.86 12.68 -3.79
C GLY A 24 -25.74 13.70 -3.96
N GLY A 25 -26.06 15.02 -3.93
CA GLY A 25 -25.06 16.09 -4.08
C GLY A 25 -24.13 16.26 -2.87
N GLY A 26 -24.60 15.96 -1.66
CA GLY A 26 -23.80 16.12 -0.44
C GLY A 26 -22.61 15.18 -0.35
N TRP A 27 -22.69 14.02 -0.97
CA TRP A 27 -21.63 13.01 -0.92
C TRP A 27 -20.30 13.49 -1.52
N THR A 28 -20.34 14.39 -2.51
CA THR A 28 -19.14 14.98 -3.11
C THR A 28 -18.30 15.79 -2.10
N ASP A 29 -18.95 16.39 -1.11
CA ASP A 29 -18.28 17.17 -0.06
C ASP A 29 -17.97 16.32 1.18
N TRP A 30 -18.87 15.38 1.52
CA TRP A 30 -18.76 14.58 2.75
C TRP A 30 -17.67 13.52 2.68
N LEU A 31 -17.57 12.80 1.55
CA LEU A 31 -16.61 11.70 1.40
C LEU A 31 -15.14 12.17 1.49
N PRO A 32 -14.74 13.27 0.80
CA PRO A 32 -13.40 13.81 0.97
C PRO A 32 -13.10 14.27 2.39
N ALA A 33 -14.08 14.84 3.09
CA ALA A 33 -13.92 15.25 4.49
C ALA A 33 -13.75 14.05 5.44
N MET A 34 -14.28 12.87 5.07
CA MET A 34 -14.07 11.59 5.76
C MET A 34 -12.77 10.89 5.39
N GLY A 35 -11.96 11.45 4.47
CA GLY A 35 -10.75 10.83 3.96
C GLY A 35 -10.94 9.92 2.74
N CYS A 36 -12.09 10.00 2.07
CA CYS A 36 -12.42 9.21 0.89
C CYS A 36 -12.54 10.10 -0.36
N PRO A 37 -11.50 10.26 -1.18
CA PRO A 37 -11.57 11.06 -2.40
C PRO A 37 -12.64 10.57 -3.37
N VAL A 38 -13.37 11.50 -3.97
CA VAL A 38 -14.37 11.24 -5.01
C VAL A 38 -13.75 11.47 -6.38
N GLU A 39 -13.67 10.42 -7.19
CA GLU A 39 -13.16 10.47 -8.56
C GLU A 39 -14.23 10.92 -9.56
N GLY A 40 -15.49 10.56 -9.31
CA GLY A 40 -16.63 10.93 -10.12
C GLY A 40 -17.94 10.81 -9.34
N ASN A 41 -18.93 11.63 -9.71
CA ASN A 41 -20.30 11.56 -9.17
C ASN A 41 -21.27 11.96 -10.27
N ASP A 42 -22.11 11.02 -10.71
CA ASP A 42 -23.18 11.25 -11.66
C ASP A 42 -24.54 10.89 -11.06
N ASP A 43 -25.59 10.78 -11.88
CA ASP A 43 -26.94 10.51 -11.40
C ASP A 43 -27.14 9.06 -10.90
N GLU A 44 -26.24 8.14 -11.26
CA GLU A 44 -26.35 6.70 -10.95
C GLU A 44 -25.29 6.24 -9.93
N ILE A 45 -24.04 6.71 -10.06
CA ILE A 45 -22.89 6.15 -9.36
C ILE A 45 -22.00 7.26 -8.79
N ILE A 46 -21.46 7.00 -7.60
CA ILE A 46 -20.36 7.75 -7.01
C ILE A 46 -19.11 6.86 -7.07
N GLU A 47 -18.06 7.31 -7.73
CA GLU A 47 -16.76 6.66 -7.75
C GLU A 47 -15.89 7.19 -6.60
N VAL A 48 -15.56 6.31 -5.65
CA VAL A 48 -14.86 6.68 -4.41
C VAL A 48 -13.61 5.85 -4.25
N GLU A 49 -12.50 6.50 -3.95
CA GLU A 49 -11.27 5.80 -3.55
C GLU A 49 -11.24 5.63 -2.03
N VAL A 50 -11.13 4.38 -1.56
CA VAL A 50 -10.99 4.06 -0.14
C VAL A 50 -9.54 3.71 0.16
N PHE A 51 -8.92 4.42 1.10
CA PHE A 51 -7.55 4.18 1.49
C PHE A 51 -7.39 2.91 2.34
N PRO A 52 -6.20 2.30 2.36
CA PRO A 52 -5.96 1.04 3.07
C PRO A 52 -6.12 1.11 4.60
N ASP A 53 -6.08 2.31 5.17
CA ASP A 53 -6.31 2.60 6.58
C ASP A 53 -7.78 2.49 6.99
N ARG A 54 -8.74 2.59 6.04
CA ARG A 54 -10.16 2.52 6.29
C ARG A 54 -10.84 1.33 5.59
N PRO A 55 -10.43 0.07 5.88
CA PRO A 55 -11.05 -1.11 5.28
C PRO A 55 -12.51 -1.32 5.71
N ASP A 56 -12.95 -0.63 6.75
CA ASP A 56 -14.33 -0.59 7.21
C ASP A 56 -15.28 0.12 6.23
N LEU A 57 -14.78 0.96 5.32
CA LEU A 57 -15.59 1.73 4.38
C LEU A 57 -15.77 1.05 3.00
N LEU A 58 -15.52 -0.26 2.90
CA LEU A 58 -15.52 -0.99 1.62
C LEU A 58 -16.90 -1.48 1.15
N SER A 59 -18.00 -1.12 1.82
CA SER A 59 -19.38 -1.42 1.38
C SER A 59 -20.27 -0.20 1.41
N HIS A 60 -21.39 -0.27 0.70
CA HIS A 60 -22.45 0.76 0.73
C HIS A 60 -22.97 0.95 2.16
N GLU A 61 -23.19 -0.15 2.87
CA GLU A 61 -23.80 -0.18 4.20
C GLU A 61 -22.89 0.46 5.23
N SER A 62 -21.64 0.04 5.29
CA SER A 62 -20.68 0.56 6.28
C SER A 62 -20.33 2.03 6.02
N LEU A 63 -20.24 2.41 4.74
CA LEU A 63 -19.98 3.80 4.37
C LEU A 63 -21.18 4.68 4.66
N ALA A 64 -22.42 4.21 4.41
CA ALA A 64 -23.65 4.93 4.76
C ALA A 64 -23.75 5.16 6.28
N ARG A 65 -23.41 4.14 7.09
CA ARG A 65 -23.33 4.27 8.56
C ARG A 65 -22.32 5.35 8.98
N ALA A 66 -21.10 5.28 8.46
CA ALA A 66 -20.05 6.25 8.77
C ALA A 66 -20.46 7.68 8.38
N ALA A 67 -21.11 7.86 7.23
CA ALA A 67 -21.62 9.15 6.78
C ALA A 67 -22.73 9.70 7.70
N ARG A 68 -23.62 8.86 8.23
CA ARG A 68 -24.65 9.30 9.19
C ARG A 68 -24.04 9.91 10.45
N SER A 69 -23.01 9.25 11.01
CA SER A 69 -22.27 9.79 12.15
C SER A 69 -21.56 11.08 11.79
N PHE A 70 -20.85 11.09 10.66
CA PHE A 70 -19.97 12.20 10.28
C PHE A 70 -20.74 13.47 9.95
N VAL A 71 -21.80 13.37 9.15
CA VAL A 71 -22.57 14.52 8.66
C VAL A 71 -23.64 14.94 9.66
N GLY A 72 -24.42 13.97 10.14
CA GLY A 72 -25.55 14.22 11.02
C GLY A 72 -25.17 14.48 12.47
N GLY A 73 -23.95 14.14 12.87
CA GLY A 73 -23.54 14.10 14.27
C GLY A 73 -24.41 13.15 15.09
N ALA A 74 -25.13 12.25 14.40
CA ALA A 74 -25.94 11.25 15.05
C ALA A 74 -25.02 10.25 15.75
N PHE A 75 -25.30 9.97 17.01
CA PHE A 75 -24.56 8.94 17.73
C PHE A 75 -24.92 7.58 17.15
N GLU A 76 -23.93 6.93 16.53
CA GLU A 76 -23.97 5.51 16.19
C GLU A 76 -23.20 4.73 17.27
N ASP A 77 -23.83 3.71 17.86
CA ASP A 77 -23.13 2.94 18.91
C ASP A 77 -21.90 2.24 18.31
N PRO A 78 -20.71 2.39 18.92
CA PRO A 78 -19.52 1.68 18.47
C PRO A 78 -19.58 0.16 18.66
N SER A 79 -20.63 -0.36 19.29
CA SER A 79 -20.93 -1.78 19.44
C SER A 79 -22.12 -2.22 18.57
N VAL A 80 -22.17 -3.51 18.27
CA VAL A 80 -23.34 -4.17 17.65
C VAL A 80 -23.85 -5.22 18.62
N GLU A 81 -25.15 -5.23 18.88
CA GLU A 81 -25.78 -6.24 19.70
C GLU A 81 -25.68 -7.61 19.01
N VAL A 82 -25.12 -8.59 19.70
CA VAL A 82 -24.98 -9.98 19.23
C VAL A 82 -25.74 -10.89 20.19
N SER A 83 -26.78 -11.51 19.69
CA SER A 83 -27.58 -12.48 20.45
C SER A 83 -26.99 -13.90 20.32
N GLU A 84 -27.36 -14.81 21.23
CA GLU A 84 -26.93 -16.22 21.17
C GLU A 84 -27.81 -16.97 20.18
N SER A 85 -27.20 -17.67 19.17
CA SER A 85 -27.94 -18.54 18.26
C SER A 85 -28.19 -19.95 18.84
N GLY A 86 -27.34 -20.40 19.75
CA GLY A 86 -27.28 -21.79 20.20
C GLY A 86 -26.56 -22.74 19.24
N VAL A 87 -26.08 -22.25 18.12
CA VAL A 87 -25.37 -23.03 17.09
C VAL A 87 -23.93 -23.27 17.49
N GLU A 88 -23.44 -24.47 17.29
CA GLU A 88 -22.08 -24.89 17.61
C GLU A 88 -21.28 -25.23 16.34
N MET A 89 -20.00 -24.87 16.34
CA MET A 89 -19.01 -25.27 15.34
C MET A 89 -17.80 -25.86 16.03
N VAL A 90 -17.44 -27.09 15.69
CA VAL A 90 -16.31 -27.81 16.29
C VAL A 90 -15.16 -27.89 15.29
N VAL A 91 -13.97 -27.47 15.72
CA VAL A 91 -12.75 -27.46 14.91
C VAL A 91 -11.87 -28.64 15.26
N ASP A 92 -11.55 -29.47 14.27
CA ASP A 92 -10.66 -30.63 14.45
C ASP A 92 -9.20 -30.17 14.67
N PRO A 93 -8.43 -30.81 15.57
CA PRO A 93 -7.02 -30.49 15.81
C PRO A 93 -6.12 -30.47 14.57
N SER A 94 -6.48 -31.19 13.50
CA SER A 94 -5.72 -31.18 12.24
C SER A 94 -5.63 -29.79 11.56
N LEU A 95 -6.50 -28.85 11.94
CA LEU A 95 -6.54 -27.51 11.38
C LEU A 95 -5.43 -26.59 11.93
N GLU A 96 -4.79 -26.91 13.06
CA GLU A 96 -3.80 -26.04 13.72
C GLU A 96 -2.66 -25.60 12.79
N LEU A 97 -2.18 -26.50 11.93
CA LEU A 97 -1.10 -26.21 10.99
C LEU A 97 -1.58 -25.92 9.55
N VAL A 98 -2.88 -26.02 9.31
CA VAL A 98 -3.48 -25.84 7.99
C VAL A 98 -4.17 -24.49 7.89
N ARG A 99 -5.03 -24.16 8.87
CA ARG A 99 -5.78 -22.90 8.91
C ARG A 99 -6.30 -22.64 10.32
N PRO A 100 -5.47 -22.03 11.19
CA PRO A 100 -5.69 -22.05 12.64
C PRO A 100 -6.82 -21.14 13.14
N VAL A 101 -7.20 -20.11 12.39
CA VAL A 101 -8.26 -19.18 12.79
C VAL A 101 -9.55 -19.56 12.09
N ILE A 102 -10.57 -19.90 12.87
CA ILE A 102 -11.91 -20.24 12.39
C ILE A 102 -12.92 -19.44 13.20
N LEU A 103 -13.73 -18.66 12.53
CA LEU A 103 -14.80 -17.83 13.12
C LEU A 103 -16.08 -18.02 12.32
N ALA A 104 -17.24 -17.87 12.97
CA ALA A 104 -18.51 -17.92 12.28
C ALA A 104 -19.54 -16.98 12.92
N ALA A 105 -20.56 -16.64 12.14
CA ALA A 105 -21.71 -15.83 12.56
C ALA A 105 -22.97 -16.25 11.83
N ILE A 106 -24.12 -15.91 12.40
CA ILE A 106 -25.42 -15.97 11.74
C ILE A 106 -26.02 -14.57 11.74
N VAL A 107 -26.66 -14.21 10.62
CA VAL A 107 -27.46 -12.97 10.55
C VAL A 107 -28.81 -13.29 9.97
N ARG A 108 -29.88 -12.99 10.70
CA ARG A 108 -31.27 -13.33 10.30
C ARG A 108 -32.11 -12.10 10.00
N GLY A 109 -33.08 -12.28 9.13
CA GLY A 109 -34.11 -11.29 8.83
C GLY A 109 -33.56 -10.06 8.11
N VAL A 110 -32.59 -10.25 7.23
CA VAL A 110 -31.99 -9.17 6.44
C VAL A 110 -32.97 -8.69 5.40
N ASP A 111 -33.15 -7.35 5.31
CA ASP A 111 -33.91 -6.73 4.25
C ASP A 111 -33.05 -6.64 2.97
N THR A 112 -33.34 -7.52 2.02
CA THR A 112 -32.60 -7.64 0.77
C THR A 112 -33.15 -6.78 -0.36
N GLY A 113 -34.32 -6.17 -0.17
CA GLY A 113 -35.01 -5.33 -1.16
C GLY A 113 -36.44 -5.78 -1.46
N SER A 114 -37.24 -4.86 -2.00
CA SER A 114 -38.67 -5.03 -2.27
C SER A 114 -38.93 -5.66 -3.65
N SER A 115 -37.99 -5.52 -4.59
CA SER A 115 -38.09 -6.03 -5.95
C SER A 115 -36.95 -7.01 -6.26
N ASP A 116 -37.12 -7.86 -7.30
CA ASP A 116 -36.07 -8.78 -7.72
C ASP A 116 -34.80 -8.03 -8.20
N SER A 117 -34.95 -6.84 -8.80
CA SER A 117 -33.80 -5.99 -9.17
C SER A 117 -33.01 -5.54 -7.94
N GLU A 118 -33.68 -5.02 -6.91
CA GLU A 118 -33.03 -4.58 -5.66
C GLU A 118 -32.33 -5.74 -4.95
N ARG A 119 -32.96 -6.92 -4.94
CA ARG A 119 -32.35 -8.14 -4.35
C ARG A 119 -31.11 -8.58 -5.12
N GLY A 120 -31.17 -8.55 -6.46
CA GLY A 120 -30.02 -8.85 -7.31
C GLY A 120 -28.86 -7.85 -7.08
N GLU A 121 -29.16 -6.55 -7.00
CA GLU A 121 -28.18 -5.50 -6.70
C GLU A 121 -27.56 -5.69 -5.31
N PHE A 122 -28.34 -6.07 -4.32
CA PHE A 122 -27.85 -6.38 -2.98
C PHE A 122 -26.86 -7.57 -3.00
N ILE A 123 -27.22 -8.68 -3.64
CA ILE A 123 -26.34 -9.86 -3.73
C ILE A 123 -25.03 -9.48 -4.40
N GLN A 124 -25.09 -8.73 -5.50
CA GLN A 124 -23.88 -8.28 -6.19
C GLN A 124 -23.01 -7.41 -5.28
N SER A 125 -23.64 -6.44 -4.57
CA SER A 125 -22.94 -5.57 -3.61
C SER A 125 -22.28 -6.36 -2.48
N LEU A 126 -22.96 -7.39 -1.95
CA LEU A 126 -22.42 -8.27 -0.90
C LEU A 126 -21.22 -9.08 -1.40
N MET A 127 -21.29 -9.61 -2.64
CA MET A 127 -20.19 -10.35 -3.24
C MET A 127 -19.00 -9.43 -3.53
N ASP A 128 -19.25 -8.22 -4.03
CA ASP A 128 -18.21 -7.22 -4.27
C ASP A 128 -17.52 -6.79 -2.97
N HIS A 129 -18.26 -6.61 -1.89
CA HIS A 129 -17.71 -6.34 -0.56
C HIS A 129 -16.82 -7.48 -0.08
N GLN A 130 -17.30 -8.73 -0.18
CA GLN A 130 -16.54 -9.91 0.17
C GLN A 130 -15.22 -9.99 -0.61
N GLU A 131 -15.23 -9.79 -1.94
CA GLU A 131 -14.01 -9.83 -2.75
C GLU A 131 -13.04 -8.68 -2.42
N LYS A 132 -13.54 -7.48 -2.11
CA LYS A 132 -12.70 -6.36 -1.65
C LYS A 132 -12.02 -6.68 -0.31
N LEU A 133 -12.75 -7.28 0.63
CA LEU A 133 -12.17 -7.74 1.91
C LEU A 133 -11.13 -8.85 1.69
N HIS A 134 -11.38 -9.81 0.78
CA HIS A 134 -10.40 -10.82 0.41
C HIS A 134 -9.11 -10.23 -0.15
N LEU A 135 -9.20 -9.18 -0.97
CA LEU A 135 -8.04 -8.53 -1.58
C LEU A 135 -7.25 -7.66 -0.60
N THR A 136 -7.93 -6.97 0.31
CA THR A 136 -7.36 -6.02 1.27
C THR A 136 -6.93 -6.73 2.56
N LEU A 137 -7.80 -6.81 3.56
CA LEU A 137 -7.54 -7.46 4.86
C LEU A 137 -7.15 -8.92 4.70
N GLY A 138 -7.80 -9.64 3.80
CA GLY A 138 -7.55 -11.05 3.53
C GLY A 138 -6.23 -11.35 2.84
N ARG A 139 -5.52 -10.34 2.30
CA ARG A 139 -4.27 -10.52 1.55
C ARG A 139 -4.40 -11.61 0.48
N LYS A 140 -5.40 -11.48 -0.42
CA LYS A 140 -5.76 -12.49 -1.42
C LYS A 140 -6.08 -13.83 -0.78
N ARG A 141 -6.96 -13.83 0.20
CA ARG A 141 -7.47 -14.99 0.97
C ARG A 141 -6.43 -15.70 1.84
N ARG A 142 -5.19 -15.20 1.92
CA ARG A 142 -4.16 -15.80 2.74
C ARG A 142 -4.40 -15.54 4.22
N PHE A 143 -4.66 -14.30 4.64
CA PHE A 143 -4.85 -13.92 6.03
C PHE A 143 -6.27 -14.19 6.51
N ALA A 144 -7.25 -13.87 5.69
CA ALA A 144 -8.65 -14.18 5.93
C ALA A 144 -9.36 -14.52 4.61
N SER A 145 -10.22 -15.54 4.63
CA SER A 145 -11.20 -15.82 3.59
C SER A 145 -12.58 -15.90 4.20
N ILE A 146 -13.58 -15.48 3.49
CA ILE A 146 -14.96 -15.33 3.91
C ILE A 146 -15.82 -16.27 3.07
N GLY A 147 -16.66 -17.09 3.69
CA GLY A 147 -17.78 -17.78 3.05
C GLY A 147 -19.08 -17.12 3.50
N VAL A 148 -20.00 -16.94 2.57
CA VAL A 148 -21.37 -16.48 2.83
C VAL A 148 -22.33 -17.48 2.24
N HIS A 149 -23.28 -17.96 3.04
CA HIS A 149 -24.15 -19.07 2.72
C HIS A 149 -25.62 -18.78 3.04
N ASP A 150 -26.52 -19.39 2.29
CA ASP A 150 -27.94 -19.42 2.66
C ASP A 150 -28.14 -20.38 3.84
N LEU A 151 -28.46 -19.83 5.00
CA LEU A 151 -28.64 -20.60 6.23
C LEU A 151 -29.78 -21.63 6.11
N SER A 152 -30.81 -21.34 5.29
CA SER A 152 -31.97 -22.23 5.14
C SER A 152 -31.65 -23.58 4.50
N THR A 153 -30.49 -23.68 3.84
CA THR A 153 -30.01 -24.90 3.19
C THR A 153 -29.10 -25.74 4.05
N LEU A 154 -28.71 -25.23 5.23
CA LEU A 154 -27.72 -25.84 6.12
C LEU A 154 -28.36 -26.53 7.31
N SER A 155 -27.71 -27.55 7.80
CA SER A 155 -28.11 -28.31 8.98
C SER A 155 -27.04 -28.23 10.07
N GLU A 156 -27.36 -27.65 11.22
CA GLU A 156 -26.46 -27.55 12.39
C GLU A 156 -26.39 -28.87 13.23
N PRO A 157 -25.33 -29.13 14.00
CA PRO A 157 -24.11 -28.32 14.19
C PRO A 157 -23.10 -28.45 13.06
N PHE A 158 -22.13 -27.53 13.03
CA PHE A 158 -21.07 -27.51 12.01
C PHE A 158 -19.77 -28.13 12.50
N LYS A 159 -18.96 -28.66 11.58
CA LYS A 159 -17.63 -29.21 11.87
C LYS A 159 -16.61 -28.66 10.84
N VAL A 160 -15.44 -28.32 11.32
CA VAL A 160 -14.31 -27.98 10.47
C VAL A 160 -13.25 -29.04 10.58
N VAL A 161 -12.97 -29.73 9.48
CA VAL A 161 -12.08 -30.90 9.46
C VAL A 161 -11.11 -30.81 8.26
N THR A 162 -10.11 -31.67 8.24
CA THR A 162 -9.30 -31.88 7.03
C THR A 162 -9.72 -33.18 6.32
N VAL A 163 -9.79 -33.14 4.99
CA VAL A 163 -10.15 -34.29 4.15
C VAL A 163 -9.06 -34.58 3.12
N PRO A 164 -8.95 -35.85 2.63
CA PRO A 164 -8.01 -36.16 1.55
C PRO A 164 -8.46 -35.53 0.22
N GLY A 165 -7.52 -35.27 -0.68
CA GLY A 165 -7.78 -34.69 -1.99
C GLY A 165 -8.68 -35.48 -2.93
N THR A 166 -9.08 -36.70 -2.53
CA THR A 166 -10.04 -37.56 -3.26
C THR A 166 -11.48 -37.36 -2.80
N HIS A 167 -11.70 -36.57 -1.74
CA HIS A 167 -13.05 -36.22 -1.28
C HIS A 167 -13.72 -35.31 -2.31
N SER A 168 -15.02 -35.48 -2.57
CA SER A 168 -15.75 -34.75 -3.61
C SER A 168 -16.97 -34.02 -3.07
N PHE A 169 -17.33 -32.94 -3.73
CA PHE A 169 -18.59 -32.21 -3.56
C PHE A 169 -18.89 -31.41 -4.86
N VAL A 170 -20.07 -30.83 -4.95
CA VAL A 170 -20.43 -29.93 -6.08
C VAL A 170 -19.99 -28.51 -5.72
N PRO A 171 -18.95 -27.95 -6.37
CA PRO A 171 -18.51 -26.57 -6.07
C PRO A 171 -19.47 -25.55 -6.68
N LEU A 172 -19.51 -24.36 -6.09
CA LEU A 172 -20.37 -23.24 -6.49
C LEU A 172 -20.31 -23.01 -8.01
N MET A 173 -21.48 -22.83 -8.63
CA MET A 173 -21.73 -22.65 -10.07
C MET A 173 -21.39 -23.88 -10.93
N MET A 174 -21.20 -25.05 -10.35
CA MET A 174 -21.01 -26.29 -11.10
C MET A 174 -22.24 -27.20 -10.90
N SER A 175 -22.46 -28.13 -11.84
CA SER A 175 -23.56 -29.11 -11.78
C SER A 175 -23.10 -30.52 -11.47
N GLU A 176 -21.78 -30.76 -11.43
CA GLU A 176 -21.20 -32.09 -11.23
C GLU A 176 -20.26 -32.07 -10.03
N GLU A 177 -20.17 -33.21 -9.36
CA GLU A 177 -19.19 -33.38 -8.28
C GLU A 177 -17.76 -33.31 -8.81
N MET A 178 -16.90 -32.61 -8.09
CA MET A 178 -15.46 -32.56 -8.33
C MET A 178 -14.72 -32.95 -7.07
N THR A 179 -13.64 -33.70 -7.22
CA THR A 179 -12.73 -33.95 -6.09
C THR A 179 -11.96 -32.67 -5.74
N ILE A 180 -11.49 -32.56 -4.50
CA ILE A 180 -10.66 -31.42 -4.05
C ILE A 180 -9.48 -31.18 -5.02
N LYS A 181 -8.81 -32.25 -5.49
CA LYS A 181 -7.73 -32.14 -6.47
C LYS A 181 -8.19 -31.61 -7.80
N GLN A 182 -9.31 -32.11 -8.32
CA GLN A 182 -9.89 -31.59 -9.56
C GLN A 182 -10.27 -30.11 -9.44
N ILE A 183 -10.83 -29.70 -8.30
CA ILE A 183 -11.13 -28.27 -8.04
C ILE A 183 -9.86 -27.44 -8.14
N LEU A 184 -8.76 -27.85 -7.52
CA LEU A 184 -7.49 -27.11 -7.55
C LEU A 184 -6.83 -27.09 -8.94
N GLU A 185 -7.07 -28.09 -9.79
CA GLU A 185 -6.47 -28.22 -11.12
C GLU A 185 -7.34 -27.65 -12.24
N GLU A 186 -8.68 -27.70 -12.14
CA GLU A 186 -9.60 -27.44 -13.24
C GLU A 186 -10.58 -26.28 -12.97
N HIS A 187 -10.97 -26.05 -11.70
CA HIS A 187 -11.92 -25.00 -11.37
C HIS A 187 -11.23 -23.62 -11.38
N PRO A 188 -11.80 -22.56 -12.02
CA PRO A 188 -11.15 -21.24 -12.14
C PRO A 188 -10.64 -20.70 -10.81
N LYS A 189 -11.46 -20.72 -9.75
CA LYS A 189 -11.06 -20.28 -8.41
C LYS A 189 -10.05 -21.24 -7.76
N GLY A 190 -10.15 -22.53 -8.04
CA GLY A 190 -9.17 -23.52 -7.61
C GLY A 190 -7.79 -23.21 -8.16
N VAL A 191 -7.66 -23.05 -9.47
CA VAL A 191 -6.41 -22.71 -10.16
C VAL A 191 -5.84 -21.37 -9.67
N GLU A 192 -6.68 -20.35 -9.49
CA GLU A 192 -6.28 -19.02 -9.01
C GLU A 192 -5.62 -19.08 -7.62
N TYR A 193 -6.19 -19.88 -6.71
CA TYR A 193 -5.79 -19.94 -5.31
C TYR A 193 -5.09 -21.24 -4.88
N ALA A 194 -4.81 -22.17 -5.83
CA ALA A 194 -4.11 -23.44 -5.54
C ALA A 194 -2.82 -23.26 -4.73
N HIS A 195 -2.08 -22.20 -5.00
CA HIS A 195 -0.83 -21.88 -4.31
C HIS A 195 -0.97 -21.69 -2.78
N LEU A 196 -2.18 -21.44 -2.28
CA LEU A 196 -2.45 -21.36 -0.84
C LEU A 196 -2.54 -22.75 -0.18
N MET A 197 -2.64 -23.81 -0.98
CA MET A 197 -2.72 -25.21 -0.57
C MET A 197 -1.41 -25.97 -0.79
N ASP A 198 -0.36 -25.30 -1.25
CA ASP A 198 0.92 -25.93 -1.57
C ASP A 198 1.52 -26.62 -0.33
N GLY A 199 1.93 -27.87 -0.54
CA GLY A 199 2.55 -28.70 0.51
C GLY A 199 1.58 -29.36 1.48
N LEU A 200 0.27 -29.19 1.33
CA LEU A 200 -0.73 -29.86 2.15
C LEU A 200 -1.06 -31.28 1.60
N GLU A 201 -1.15 -32.25 2.49
CA GLU A 201 -1.60 -33.62 2.15
C GLU A 201 -3.10 -33.78 2.35
N THR A 202 -3.69 -33.01 3.27
CA THR A 202 -5.12 -32.94 3.58
C THR A 202 -5.60 -31.49 3.52
N PHE A 203 -6.87 -31.29 3.20
CA PHE A 203 -7.44 -29.99 2.83
C PHE A 203 -8.57 -29.61 3.80
N PRO A 204 -8.65 -28.34 4.21
CA PRO A 204 -9.68 -27.89 5.14
C PRO A 204 -11.06 -27.86 4.47
N VAL A 205 -12.08 -28.36 5.14
CA VAL A 205 -13.48 -28.24 4.72
C VAL A 205 -14.36 -27.95 5.93
N ILE A 206 -15.48 -27.27 5.66
CA ILE A 206 -16.53 -27.07 6.65
C ILE A 206 -17.71 -27.96 6.25
N LEU A 207 -18.19 -28.74 7.22
CA LEU A 207 -19.29 -29.70 7.06
C LEU A 207 -20.48 -29.27 7.90
N ASP A 208 -21.66 -29.57 7.42
CA ASP A 208 -22.88 -29.54 8.23
C ASP A 208 -23.11 -30.87 8.97
N SER A 209 -24.23 -31.00 9.69
CA SER A 209 -24.55 -32.22 10.42
C SER A 209 -24.89 -33.42 9.53
N ASN A 210 -25.14 -33.23 8.25
CA ASN A 210 -25.36 -34.28 7.25
C ASN A 210 -24.06 -34.75 6.60
N ASP A 211 -22.91 -34.19 7.03
CA ASP A 211 -21.59 -34.35 6.42
C ASP A 211 -21.50 -33.78 4.96
N ASP A 212 -22.39 -32.86 4.61
CA ASP A 212 -22.33 -32.12 3.34
C ASP A 212 -21.30 -30.98 3.44
N ILE A 213 -20.43 -30.83 2.42
CA ILE A 213 -19.41 -29.76 2.36
C ILE A 213 -20.05 -28.43 1.99
N LEU A 214 -20.17 -27.51 2.94
CA LEU A 214 -20.64 -26.14 2.66
C LEU A 214 -19.50 -25.21 2.18
N SER A 215 -18.26 -25.48 2.57
CA SER A 215 -17.11 -24.64 2.20
C SER A 215 -15.82 -25.45 2.11
N PHE A 216 -15.01 -25.17 1.10
CA PHE A 216 -13.59 -25.54 0.98
C PHE A 216 -12.73 -24.28 1.07
N PRO A 217 -12.51 -23.74 2.29
CA PRO A 217 -11.75 -22.51 2.44
C PRO A 217 -10.25 -22.72 2.14
N PRO A 218 -9.55 -21.75 1.55
CA PRO A 218 -10.04 -20.44 1.09
C PRO A 218 -10.51 -20.42 -0.37
N ILE A 219 -10.86 -21.57 -0.94
CA ILE A 219 -11.03 -21.75 -2.39
C ILE A 219 -12.46 -21.43 -2.82
N ILE A 220 -13.46 -22.22 -2.37
CA ILE A 220 -14.82 -22.15 -2.90
C ILE A 220 -15.87 -22.78 -1.97
N ASN A 221 -17.10 -22.29 -2.05
CA ASN A 221 -18.25 -22.84 -1.33
C ASN A 221 -18.91 -23.99 -2.11
N GLY A 222 -19.76 -24.77 -1.43
CA GLY A 222 -20.62 -25.76 -2.05
C GLY A 222 -21.81 -25.11 -2.77
N ASP A 223 -22.23 -25.67 -3.92
CA ASP A 223 -23.31 -25.11 -4.74
C ASP A 223 -24.66 -25.08 -4.01
N HIS A 224 -24.93 -26.07 -3.16
CA HIS A 224 -26.19 -26.17 -2.40
C HIS A 224 -26.37 -25.04 -1.37
N THR A 225 -25.31 -24.29 -1.05
CA THR A 225 -25.35 -23.19 -0.09
C THR A 225 -25.44 -21.81 -0.74
N THR A 226 -25.70 -21.78 -2.05
CA THR A 226 -25.70 -20.56 -2.84
C THR A 226 -26.71 -19.55 -2.31
N VAL A 227 -26.23 -18.33 -2.07
CA VAL A 227 -27.08 -17.18 -1.74
C VAL A 227 -27.89 -16.80 -2.98
N THR A 228 -29.19 -16.66 -2.81
CA THR A 228 -30.15 -16.33 -3.87
C THR A 228 -30.97 -15.10 -3.49
N GLU A 229 -31.75 -14.58 -4.43
CA GLU A 229 -32.66 -13.44 -4.20
C GLU A 229 -33.72 -13.71 -3.11
N SER A 230 -33.92 -14.98 -2.72
CA SER A 230 -34.83 -15.37 -1.65
C SER A 230 -34.16 -15.52 -0.28
N THR A 231 -32.84 -15.43 -0.23
CA THR A 231 -32.07 -15.59 1.02
C THR A 231 -32.23 -14.37 1.91
N THR A 232 -32.71 -14.56 3.14
CA THR A 232 -32.83 -13.54 4.18
C THR A 232 -32.04 -13.85 5.44
N ASP A 233 -31.66 -15.10 5.59
CA ASP A 233 -30.90 -15.60 6.73
C ASP A 233 -29.54 -16.15 6.22
N PHE A 234 -28.48 -15.64 6.80
CA PHE A 234 -27.11 -15.89 6.32
C PHE A 234 -26.29 -16.62 7.39
N PHE A 235 -25.51 -17.60 6.97
CA PHE A 235 -24.41 -18.15 7.71
C PHE A 235 -23.10 -17.62 7.12
N ILE A 236 -22.21 -17.11 7.95
CA ILE A 236 -20.93 -16.54 7.54
C ILE A 236 -19.81 -17.33 8.21
N ASP A 237 -18.89 -17.90 7.44
CA ASP A 237 -17.64 -18.43 7.94
C ASP A 237 -16.48 -17.53 7.57
N VAL A 238 -15.51 -17.39 8.47
CA VAL A 238 -14.23 -16.72 8.18
C VAL A 238 -13.11 -17.58 8.69
N THR A 239 -12.20 -17.92 7.80
CA THR A 239 -11.05 -18.76 8.13
C THR A 239 -9.74 -18.10 7.72
N GLY A 240 -8.66 -18.31 8.46
CA GLY A 240 -7.41 -17.64 8.13
C GLY A 240 -6.21 -17.97 8.97
N TRP A 241 -5.19 -17.12 8.82
CA TRP A 241 -3.93 -17.15 9.56
C TRP A 241 -3.74 -15.96 10.49
N ASP A 242 -4.52 -14.90 10.30
CA ASP A 242 -4.44 -13.67 11.09
C ASP A 242 -5.78 -13.43 11.81
N GLU A 243 -5.76 -13.56 13.14
CA GLU A 243 -6.96 -13.45 13.97
C GLU A 243 -7.64 -12.09 13.82
N ARG A 244 -6.85 -11.00 13.79
CA ARG A 244 -7.37 -9.64 13.68
C ARG A 244 -8.03 -9.38 12.32
N ALA A 245 -7.41 -9.85 11.23
CA ALA A 245 -8.01 -9.76 9.90
C ALA A 245 -9.30 -10.59 9.81
N CYS A 246 -9.32 -11.79 10.40
CA CYS A 246 -10.52 -12.64 10.42
C CYS A 246 -11.65 -12.00 11.23
N GLU A 247 -11.38 -11.49 12.44
CA GLU A 247 -12.39 -10.80 13.25
C GLU A 247 -12.96 -9.57 12.53
N ALA A 248 -12.09 -8.74 11.94
CA ALA A 248 -12.53 -7.57 11.20
C ALA A 248 -13.37 -7.95 9.98
N CYS A 249 -12.95 -8.94 9.20
CA CYS A 249 -13.72 -9.43 8.05
C CYS A 249 -15.10 -9.96 8.46
N LEU A 250 -15.17 -10.76 9.52
CA LEU A 250 -16.45 -11.30 10.01
C LEU A 250 -17.38 -10.16 10.44
N MET A 251 -16.88 -9.24 11.28
CA MET A 251 -17.68 -8.12 11.76
C MET A 251 -18.14 -7.19 10.64
N LEU A 252 -17.32 -6.92 9.62
CA LEU A 252 -17.68 -6.04 8.52
C LEU A 252 -18.80 -6.62 7.66
N VAL A 253 -18.78 -7.93 7.42
CA VAL A 253 -19.90 -8.59 6.72
C VAL A 253 -21.16 -8.58 7.59
N CYS A 254 -21.04 -8.92 8.88
CA CYS A 254 -22.18 -8.85 9.82
C CYS A 254 -22.75 -7.43 9.91
N LEU A 255 -21.89 -6.39 9.97
CA LEU A 255 -22.30 -4.99 10.01
C LEU A 255 -23.10 -4.60 8.76
N SER A 256 -22.63 -5.00 7.58
CA SER A 256 -23.35 -4.72 6.31
C SER A 256 -24.75 -5.33 6.32
N LEU A 257 -24.89 -6.54 6.81
CA LEU A 257 -26.18 -7.22 6.93
C LEU A 257 -27.06 -6.60 8.05
N HIS A 258 -26.43 -6.18 9.16
CA HIS A 258 -27.11 -5.49 10.26
C HIS A 258 -27.68 -4.15 9.84
N GLU A 259 -26.95 -3.36 9.04
CA GLU A 259 -27.43 -2.07 8.49
C GLU A 259 -28.68 -2.22 7.62
N ARG A 260 -28.96 -3.44 7.16
CA ARG A 260 -30.20 -3.82 6.47
C ARG A 260 -31.25 -4.47 7.39
N GLY A 261 -31.20 -4.17 8.67
CA GLY A 261 -32.15 -4.66 9.67
C GLY A 261 -31.91 -6.10 10.16
N GLY A 262 -30.84 -6.75 9.73
CA GLY A 262 -30.51 -8.10 10.16
C GLY A 262 -30.12 -8.17 11.64
N THR A 263 -30.53 -9.24 12.31
CA THR A 263 -30.15 -9.56 13.69
C THR A 263 -28.90 -10.44 13.68
N VAL A 264 -27.83 -9.97 14.31
CA VAL A 264 -26.56 -10.71 14.40
C VAL A 264 -26.63 -11.69 15.56
N GLU A 265 -26.29 -12.94 15.28
CA GLU A 265 -26.26 -14.03 16.26
C GLU A 265 -24.87 -14.67 16.32
N SER A 266 -24.43 -15.02 17.53
CA SER A 266 -23.16 -15.69 17.71
C SER A 266 -23.22 -17.20 17.44
N VAL A 267 -22.12 -17.73 16.91
CA VAL A 267 -21.85 -19.16 16.81
C VAL A 267 -20.77 -19.50 17.82
N ARG A 268 -20.99 -20.59 18.61
CA ARG A 268 -19.99 -21.10 19.55
C ARG A 268 -18.95 -21.94 18.82
N VAL A 269 -17.76 -21.39 18.63
CA VAL A 269 -16.65 -22.12 18.02
C VAL A 269 -15.79 -22.78 19.08
N THR A 270 -15.70 -24.11 19.04
CA THR A 270 -14.79 -24.89 19.89
C THR A 270 -13.52 -25.14 19.09
N GLY A 271 -12.43 -24.51 19.52
CA GLY A 271 -11.13 -24.59 18.84
C GLY A 271 -10.43 -25.96 19.04
N PHE A 272 -9.34 -26.13 18.30
CA PHE A 272 -8.52 -27.35 18.33
C PHE A 272 -7.87 -27.64 19.69
N ASP A 273 -7.76 -26.65 20.57
CA ASP A 273 -7.27 -26.76 21.96
C ASP A 273 -8.38 -27.11 22.98
N GLY A 274 -9.62 -27.21 22.50
CA GLY A 274 -10.82 -27.47 23.33
C GLY A 274 -11.38 -26.22 24.02
N GLY A 275 -10.78 -25.03 23.77
CA GLY A 275 -11.35 -23.74 24.19
C GLY A 275 -12.54 -23.36 23.31
N SER A 276 -13.58 -22.76 23.92
CA SER A 276 -14.76 -22.30 23.18
C SER A 276 -14.84 -20.77 23.21
N THR A 277 -15.19 -20.18 22.09
CA THR A 277 -15.37 -18.71 21.92
C THR A 277 -16.64 -18.47 21.15
N ASP A 278 -17.48 -17.55 21.61
CA ASP A 278 -18.65 -17.09 20.88
C ASP A 278 -18.21 -15.98 19.90
N THR A 279 -18.51 -16.14 18.61
CA THR A 279 -18.16 -15.19 17.55
C THR A 279 -19.39 -14.84 16.71
N PRO A 280 -19.52 -13.60 16.19
CA PRO A 280 -18.60 -12.47 16.32
C PRO A 280 -18.67 -11.81 17.70
N ARG A 281 -17.65 -11.01 18.03
CA ARG A 281 -17.69 -10.12 19.21
C ARG A 281 -18.16 -8.75 18.78
N GLY A 282 -19.32 -8.32 19.25
CA GLY A 282 -19.94 -7.04 18.87
C GLY A 282 -19.57 -5.86 19.76
N ASP A 283 -18.94 -6.08 20.92
CA ASP A 283 -18.58 -5.04 21.89
C ASP A 283 -17.45 -4.14 21.39
N ALA A 284 -17.54 -2.86 21.71
CA ALA A 284 -16.51 -1.87 21.39
C ALA A 284 -15.19 -2.13 22.13
N VAL A 285 -14.10 -1.67 21.55
CA VAL A 285 -12.76 -1.78 22.14
C VAL A 285 -12.40 -0.52 22.88
N ARG A 286 -11.94 -0.64 24.14
CA ARG A 286 -11.48 0.49 24.95
C ARG A 286 -10.02 0.81 24.70
N HIS A 287 -9.78 2.11 24.51
CA HIS A 287 -8.45 2.67 24.33
C HIS A 287 -8.20 3.79 25.34
N ARG A 288 -6.93 4.00 25.70
CA ARG A 288 -6.47 5.09 26.55
C ARG A 288 -5.62 6.04 25.72
N VAL A 289 -6.02 7.30 25.64
CA VAL A 289 -5.37 8.33 24.82
C VAL A 289 -4.81 9.39 25.75
N PRO A 290 -3.47 9.55 25.87
CA PRO A 290 -2.90 10.64 26.66
C PRO A 290 -3.26 12.00 26.07
N ASP A 291 -3.76 12.91 26.88
CA ASP A 291 -4.13 14.27 26.48
C ASP A 291 -2.96 15.00 25.79
N ARG A 292 -1.74 14.87 26.35
CA ARG A 292 -0.51 15.43 25.76
C ARG A 292 -0.22 14.93 24.34
N LEU A 293 -0.74 13.75 23.94
CA LEU A 293 -0.55 13.24 22.58
C LEU A 293 -1.40 14.06 21.60
N ILE A 294 -2.63 14.39 21.98
CA ILE A 294 -3.53 15.23 21.19
C ILE A 294 -2.91 16.62 21.00
N GLU A 295 -2.51 17.27 22.10
CA GLU A 295 -1.87 18.59 22.06
C GLU A 295 -0.57 18.57 21.22
N LYS A 296 0.28 17.57 21.40
CA LYS A 296 1.55 17.47 20.67
C LYS A 296 1.40 17.27 19.17
N ILE A 297 0.42 16.47 18.75
CA ILE A 297 0.22 16.11 17.32
C ILE A 297 -0.60 17.18 16.62
N LEU A 298 -1.69 17.63 17.22
CA LEU A 298 -2.60 18.58 16.59
C LEU A 298 -2.20 20.05 16.86
N GLY A 299 -1.43 20.30 17.93
CA GLY A 299 -1.11 21.65 18.36
C GLY A 299 -2.32 22.39 18.93
N LEU A 300 -3.36 21.65 19.36
CA LEU A 300 -4.62 22.16 19.89
C LEU A 300 -4.80 21.70 21.33
N ASP A 301 -5.33 22.60 22.16
CA ASP A 301 -5.81 22.29 23.51
C ASP A 301 -7.33 22.09 23.41
N LEU A 302 -7.76 20.85 23.25
CA LEU A 302 -9.17 20.49 23.06
C LEU A 302 -9.82 20.12 24.40
N GLY A 303 -11.02 20.67 24.61
CA GLY A 303 -11.86 20.28 25.73
C GLY A 303 -12.48 18.88 25.55
N SER A 304 -12.90 18.25 26.66
CA SER A 304 -13.55 16.92 26.61
C SER A 304 -14.78 16.90 25.70
N ASP A 305 -15.53 18.01 25.63
CA ASP A 305 -16.75 18.11 24.80
C ASP A 305 -16.40 18.15 23.32
N GLU A 306 -15.31 18.83 22.95
CA GLU A 306 -14.81 18.88 21.55
C GLU A 306 -14.27 17.52 21.11
N ILE A 307 -13.53 16.84 21.99
CA ILE A 307 -13.05 15.47 21.75
C ILE A 307 -14.22 14.50 21.59
N ALA A 308 -15.23 14.59 22.48
CA ALA A 308 -16.42 13.76 22.39
C ALA A 308 -17.18 13.97 21.08
N ALA A 309 -17.40 15.23 20.69
CA ALA A 309 -18.07 15.58 19.44
C ALA A 309 -17.31 15.07 18.20
N ALA A 310 -15.98 15.19 18.21
CA ALA A 310 -15.13 14.68 17.13
C ALA A 310 -15.19 13.15 17.03
N LEU A 311 -15.10 12.44 18.16
CA LEU A 311 -15.17 10.98 18.19
C LEU A 311 -16.52 10.43 17.73
N ILE A 312 -17.64 11.09 18.10
CA ILE A 312 -18.97 10.69 17.63
C ILE A 312 -19.03 10.71 16.10
N LYS A 313 -18.50 11.73 15.45
CA LYS A 313 -18.45 11.80 13.99
C LYS A 313 -17.68 10.63 13.36
N MET A 314 -16.68 10.11 14.06
CA MET A 314 -15.87 8.99 13.59
C MET A 314 -16.36 7.61 14.06
N GLY A 315 -17.58 7.56 14.63
CA GLY A 315 -18.21 6.34 15.12
C GLY A 315 -17.65 5.83 16.45
N GLY A 316 -16.87 6.65 17.16
CA GLY A 316 -16.35 6.34 18.49
C GLY A 316 -17.12 7.05 19.61
N ARG A 317 -16.71 6.80 20.86
CA ARG A 317 -17.32 7.39 22.04
C ARG A 317 -16.29 7.73 23.11
N LEU A 318 -16.32 8.95 23.63
CA LEU A 318 -15.58 9.31 24.85
C LEU A 318 -16.34 8.78 26.08
N ILE A 319 -15.70 7.92 26.88
CA ILE A 319 -16.28 7.40 28.11
C ILE A 319 -16.02 8.32 29.27
N GLU A 320 -14.75 8.69 29.47
CA GLU A 320 -14.34 9.62 30.53
C GLU A 320 -13.03 10.31 30.19
N SER A 321 -12.84 11.50 30.77
CA SER A 321 -11.56 12.17 30.85
C SER A 321 -11.15 12.23 32.31
N ARG A 322 -9.97 11.68 32.63
CA ARG A 322 -9.54 11.52 34.02
C ARG A 322 -8.06 11.79 34.21
N THR A 323 -7.64 11.96 35.49
CA THR A 323 -6.23 11.93 35.85
C THR A 323 -5.78 10.49 36.02
N VAL A 324 -4.65 10.13 35.41
CA VAL A 324 -4.09 8.78 35.43
C VAL A 324 -3.65 8.39 36.83
N THR A 325 -4.16 7.28 37.32
CA THR A 325 -3.78 6.70 38.62
C THR A 325 -3.07 5.34 38.48
N ASP A 326 -3.24 4.66 37.34
CA ASP A 326 -2.84 3.28 37.04
C ASP A 326 -2.01 3.18 35.76
N GLY A 327 -1.11 4.11 35.53
CA GLY A 327 -0.19 4.14 34.40
C GLY A 327 1.27 3.92 34.78
N VAL A 328 2.18 4.32 33.86
CA VAL A 328 3.62 4.36 34.15
C VAL A 328 3.96 5.60 34.97
N ASN A 329 5.01 5.54 35.80
CA ASN A 329 5.40 6.68 36.63
C ASN A 329 5.85 7.89 35.78
N LYS A 330 6.48 7.64 34.63
CA LYS A 330 6.91 8.64 33.66
C LYS A 330 6.73 8.10 32.27
N ALA A 331 6.04 8.85 31.40
CA ALA A 331 5.87 8.47 30.02
C ALA A 331 7.21 8.56 29.26
N GLU A 332 7.66 7.43 28.72
CA GLU A 332 8.83 7.33 27.85
C GLU A 332 8.43 7.27 26.38
N ARG A 333 7.21 6.80 26.09
CA ARG A 333 6.62 6.68 24.76
C ARG A 333 5.38 7.55 24.63
N TRP A 334 5.02 7.87 23.40
CA TRP A 334 3.87 8.73 23.12
C TRP A 334 2.54 8.13 23.56
N ALA A 335 2.43 6.81 23.47
CA ALA A 335 1.23 6.07 23.88
C ALA A 335 1.12 5.81 25.39
N ASP A 336 2.18 6.04 26.14
CA ASP A 336 2.19 5.78 27.57
C ASP A 336 1.32 6.82 28.29
N CYS A 337 0.46 6.34 29.20
CA CYS A 337 -0.30 7.20 30.11
C CYS A 337 0.46 7.30 31.44
N ALA A 338 1.08 8.44 31.72
CA ALA A 338 1.86 8.64 32.92
C ALA A 338 0.99 9.02 34.12
N VAL A 339 1.32 8.48 35.30
CA VAL A 339 0.61 8.80 36.56
C VAL A 339 0.64 10.32 36.83
N GLY A 340 -0.53 10.90 37.09
CA GLY A 340 -0.75 12.32 37.34
C GLY A 340 -1.01 13.16 36.08
N GLU A 341 -0.89 12.60 34.88
CA GLU A 341 -1.31 13.24 33.63
C GLU A 341 -2.80 13.04 33.36
N ARG A 342 -3.36 13.82 32.44
CA ARG A 342 -4.72 13.65 31.95
C ARG A 342 -4.74 12.63 30.81
N GLU A 343 -5.76 11.77 30.80
CA GLU A 343 -6.05 10.85 29.72
C GLU A 343 -7.53 10.84 29.38
N HIS A 344 -7.82 10.34 28.20
CA HIS A 344 -9.18 10.09 27.70
C HIS A 344 -9.36 8.59 27.49
N VAL A 345 -10.41 8.02 28.09
CA VAL A 345 -10.84 6.65 27.85
C VAL A 345 -11.87 6.67 26.73
N VAL A 346 -11.59 6.02 25.63
CA VAL A 346 -12.36 6.07 24.40
C VAL A 346 -12.79 4.66 24.01
N GLU A 347 -14.02 4.49 23.56
CA GLU A 347 -14.49 3.27 22.91
C GLU A 347 -14.54 3.46 21.41
N MET A 348 -13.92 2.55 20.66
CA MET A 348 -13.93 2.49 19.20
C MET A 348 -14.54 1.18 18.71
N PRO A 349 -15.18 1.16 17.53
CA PRO A 349 -15.75 -0.05 16.98
C PRO A 349 -14.69 -1.15 16.76
N ARG A 350 -15.03 -2.40 17.09
CA ARG A 350 -14.11 -3.53 16.91
C ARG A 350 -13.76 -3.81 15.45
N TRP A 351 -14.64 -3.48 14.51
CA TRP A 351 -14.38 -3.61 13.08
C TRP A 351 -13.39 -2.58 12.51
N ARG A 352 -13.06 -1.50 13.28
CA ARG A 352 -11.98 -0.56 12.98
C ARG A 352 -10.63 -1.21 13.25
N SER A 353 -10.22 -2.10 12.33
CA SER A 353 -8.96 -2.82 12.42
C SER A 353 -7.72 -1.94 12.20
N ASP A 354 -7.90 -0.73 11.73
CA ASP A 354 -6.89 0.31 11.59
C ASP A 354 -6.44 0.90 12.94
N ILE A 355 -7.31 0.94 13.95
CA ILE A 355 -6.98 1.46 15.28
C ILE A 355 -6.00 0.52 16.00
N MET A 356 -4.71 0.81 15.87
CA MET A 356 -3.60 0.01 16.41
C MET A 356 -2.87 0.71 17.55
N HIS A 357 -2.94 2.04 17.58
CA HIS A 357 -2.20 2.88 18.50
C HIS A 357 -3.05 4.10 18.87
N PRO A 358 -2.89 4.72 20.06
CA PRO A 358 -3.61 5.95 20.40
C PRO A 358 -3.48 7.10 19.40
N ILE A 359 -2.43 7.11 18.57
CA ILE A 359 -2.26 8.12 17.52
C ILE A 359 -3.33 8.01 16.43
N ASP A 360 -3.84 6.80 16.14
CA ASP A 360 -4.90 6.57 15.15
C ASP A 360 -6.21 7.21 15.63
N ILE A 361 -6.43 7.22 16.95
CA ILE A 361 -7.57 7.92 17.57
C ILE A 361 -7.36 9.43 17.53
N VAL A 362 -6.13 9.92 17.68
CA VAL A 362 -5.83 11.35 17.50
C VAL A 362 -6.08 11.81 16.07
N GLU A 363 -5.81 10.96 15.10
CA GLU A 363 -6.17 11.22 13.69
C GLU A 363 -7.70 11.29 13.52
N ASP A 364 -8.45 10.34 14.07
CA ASP A 364 -9.91 10.38 14.09
C ASP A 364 -10.45 11.67 14.76
N ILE A 365 -9.85 12.10 15.87
CA ILE A 365 -10.19 13.37 16.51
C ILE A 365 -9.93 14.54 15.56
N ALA A 366 -8.81 14.54 14.81
CA ALA A 366 -8.51 15.59 13.85
C ALA A 366 -9.53 15.66 12.72
N ILE A 367 -9.88 14.50 12.14
CA ILE A 367 -10.88 14.39 11.06
C ILE A 367 -12.26 14.83 11.57
N GLY A 368 -12.68 14.34 12.73
CA GLY A 368 -13.98 14.68 13.31
C GLY A 368 -14.09 16.13 13.79
N TYR A 369 -13.02 16.73 14.27
CA TYR A 369 -12.92 18.16 14.57
C TYR A 369 -13.02 19.00 13.29
N GLY A 370 -12.42 18.53 12.22
CA GLY A 370 -12.36 19.16 10.90
C GLY A 370 -11.11 20.00 10.71
N TYR A 371 -10.34 19.67 9.69
CA TYR A 371 -9.09 20.38 9.37
C TYR A 371 -9.31 21.87 9.10
N ASP A 372 -10.44 22.25 8.52
CA ASP A 372 -10.80 23.65 8.26
C ASP A 372 -11.02 24.48 9.54
N ASN A 373 -11.27 23.82 10.67
CA ASN A 373 -11.41 24.47 11.96
C ASN A 373 -10.09 24.67 12.70
N MET A 374 -8.99 24.08 12.17
CA MET A 374 -7.69 24.20 12.79
C MET A 374 -7.08 25.58 12.50
N PRO A 375 -6.56 26.30 13.54
CA PRO A 375 -5.98 27.61 13.34
C PRO A 375 -4.66 27.52 12.57
N GLU A 376 -4.53 28.30 11.51
CA GLU A 376 -3.27 28.47 10.81
C GLU A 376 -2.27 29.25 11.70
N LYS A 377 -1.16 28.62 12.05
CA LYS A 377 -0.07 29.25 12.81
C LYS A 377 1.24 29.16 12.04
N LEU A 378 1.86 30.30 11.84
CA LEU A 378 3.24 30.33 11.34
C LEU A 378 4.21 29.92 12.47
N SER A 379 5.15 29.05 12.14
CA SER A 379 6.22 28.70 13.09
C SER A 379 7.10 29.92 13.38
N GLU A 380 7.30 30.23 14.64
CA GLU A 380 8.23 31.28 15.11
C GLU A 380 9.69 30.77 15.16
N VAL A 381 9.97 29.58 14.61
CA VAL A 381 11.31 29.00 14.61
C VAL A 381 12.22 29.78 13.68
N HIS A 382 13.28 30.37 14.22
CA HIS A 382 14.38 30.90 13.39
C HIS A 382 15.07 29.74 12.66
N LEU A 383 14.92 29.72 11.33
CA LEU A 383 15.56 28.73 10.48
C LEU A 383 16.97 29.18 10.13
N ASP A 384 17.94 28.83 10.95
CA ASP A 384 19.35 28.89 10.60
C ASP A 384 19.68 27.69 9.69
N ALA A 385 19.49 27.88 8.39
CA ALA A 385 19.81 26.83 7.41
C ALA A 385 21.33 26.73 7.24
N VAL A 386 21.91 25.62 7.69
CA VAL A 386 23.30 25.26 7.37
C VAL A 386 23.26 24.30 6.17
N PRO A 387 23.69 24.75 4.97
CA PRO A 387 23.71 23.88 3.79
C PRO A 387 24.67 22.70 4.00
N LEU A 388 24.28 21.51 3.56
CA LEU A 388 25.18 20.37 3.51
C LEU A 388 26.39 20.68 2.62
N SER A 389 27.58 20.21 3.00
CA SER A 389 28.80 20.40 2.20
C SER A 389 28.66 19.86 0.77
N SER A 390 27.93 18.76 0.59
CA SER A 390 27.56 18.21 -0.71
C SER A 390 26.74 19.18 -1.57
N SER A 391 25.85 19.97 -0.98
CA SER A 391 25.05 20.98 -1.70
C SER A 391 25.92 22.08 -2.30
N HIS A 392 26.95 22.50 -1.61
CA HIS A 392 27.93 23.49 -2.15
C HIS A 392 28.69 22.90 -3.34
N LEU A 393 29.18 21.67 -3.23
CA LEU A 393 29.88 20.97 -4.29
C LEU A 393 28.97 20.81 -5.52
N ASN A 394 27.76 20.32 -5.32
CA ASN A 394 26.77 20.12 -6.37
C ASN A 394 26.41 21.44 -7.10
N ARG A 395 26.26 22.57 -6.36
CA ARG A 395 26.02 23.89 -6.96
C ARG A 395 27.19 24.34 -7.84
N ARG A 396 28.43 24.08 -7.42
CA ARG A 396 29.63 24.45 -8.21
C ARG A 396 29.73 23.63 -9.49
N ILE A 397 29.46 22.31 -9.43
CA ILE A 397 29.42 21.45 -10.62
C ILE A 397 28.37 21.95 -11.60
N ARG A 398 27.14 22.22 -11.12
CA ARG A 398 26.07 22.78 -11.95
C ARG A 398 26.45 24.12 -12.56
N ALA A 399 27.08 25.00 -11.79
CA ALA A 399 27.53 26.29 -12.30
C ALA A 399 28.59 26.13 -13.39
N SER A 400 29.56 25.24 -13.21
CA SER A 400 30.62 24.94 -14.19
C SER A 400 30.02 24.38 -15.48
N LEU A 401 29.23 23.32 -15.43
CA LEU A 401 28.67 22.69 -16.64
C LEU A 401 27.70 23.60 -17.39
N ARG A 402 26.88 24.38 -16.69
CA ARG A 402 26.01 25.40 -17.32
C ARG A 402 26.81 26.49 -17.99
N SER A 403 27.94 26.93 -17.41
CA SER A 403 28.81 27.96 -18.04
C SER A 403 29.43 27.48 -19.34
N LEU A 404 29.57 26.17 -19.52
CA LEU A 404 30.02 25.54 -20.78
C LEU A 404 28.88 25.33 -21.78
N GLY A 405 27.67 25.81 -21.50
CA GLY A 405 26.50 25.66 -22.35
C GLY A 405 25.94 24.25 -22.42
N ILE A 406 26.14 23.45 -21.36
CA ILE A 406 25.61 22.08 -21.25
C ILE A 406 24.33 22.16 -20.41
N GLN A 407 23.23 21.61 -20.94
CA GLN A 407 21.92 21.62 -20.30
C GLN A 407 21.81 20.52 -19.23
N GLU A 408 21.29 20.88 -18.05
CA GLU A 408 20.97 19.90 -17.01
C GLU A 408 19.75 19.08 -17.40
N THR A 409 19.84 17.79 -17.15
CA THR A 409 18.73 16.83 -17.31
C THR A 409 18.64 15.96 -16.06
N GLN A 410 17.50 15.36 -15.85
CA GLN A 410 17.30 14.41 -14.77
C GLN A 410 16.59 13.17 -15.33
N GLY A 411 17.28 12.05 -15.30
CA GLY A 411 16.78 10.75 -15.72
C GLY A 411 16.25 9.93 -14.55
N LEU A 412 15.68 8.79 -14.89
CA LEU A 412 15.30 7.79 -13.88
C LEU A 412 16.55 7.06 -13.37
N THR A 413 16.51 6.68 -12.09
CA THR A 413 17.52 5.79 -11.50
C THR A 413 17.33 4.34 -11.97
N LEU A 414 16.16 4.03 -12.54
CA LEU A 414 15.84 2.73 -13.13
C LEU A 414 16.52 2.55 -14.48
N SER A 415 17.07 1.36 -14.72
CA SER A 415 17.75 0.98 -15.96
C SER A 415 17.72 -0.54 -16.16
N ASN A 416 18.54 -1.07 -17.08
CA ASN A 416 18.69 -2.49 -17.36
C ASN A 416 20.16 -2.86 -17.58
N GLU A 417 20.49 -4.16 -17.51
CA GLU A 417 21.86 -4.65 -17.65
C GLU A 417 22.46 -4.35 -19.03
N THR A 418 21.68 -4.50 -20.07
CA THR A 418 22.13 -4.27 -21.45
C THR A 418 22.63 -2.84 -21.65
N ASP A 419 21.90 -1.84 -21.19
CA ASP A 419 22.32 -0.44 -21.31
C ASP A 419 23.49 -0.11 -20.38
N GLN A 420 23.43 -0.63 -19.15
CA GLN A 420 24.38 -0.26 -18.11
C GLN A 420 25.77 -0.89 -18.34
N PHE A 421 25.83 -2.06 -18.94
CA PHE A 421 27.09 -2.82 -19.02
C PHE A 421 27.45 -3.26 -20.44
N GLU A 422 26.54 -3.89 -21.17
CA GLU A 422 26.85 -4.48 -22.47
C GLU A 422 27.11 -3.40 -23.54
N ARG A 423 26.14 -2.48 -23.73
CA ARG A 423 26.25 -1.43 -24.77
C ARG A 423 27.38 -0.45 -24.51
N VAL A 424 27.58 -0.03 -23.25
CA VAL A 424 28.67 0.93 -22.91
C VAL A 424 30.01 0.23 -22.66
N ARG A 425 30.06 -1.11 -22.66
CA ARG A 425 31.26 -1.91 -22.42
C ARG A 425 31.93 -1.60 -21.07
N TRP A 426 31.13 -1.21 -20.06
CA TRP A 426 31.60 -1.07 -18.69
C TRP A 426 31.22 -2.28 -17.84
N PRO A 427 32.13 -2.78 -17.00
CA PRO A 427 31.80 -3.83 -16.07
C PRO A 427 30.89 -3.32 -14.95
N ALA A 428 30.07 -4.20 -14.39
CA ALA A 428 29.41 -3.94 -13.12
C ALA A 428 30.44 -3.71 -12.01
N ARG A 429 30.16 -2.79 -11.11
CA ARG A 429 31.02 -2.47 -9.95
C ARG A 429 30.25 -2.76 -8.67
N GLY A 430 30.66 -3.83 -7.96
CA GLY A 430 29.94 -4.29 -6.76
C GLY A 430 28.61 -4.98 -7.07
N GLY A 431 27.80 -5.18 -6.04
CA GLY A 431 26.50 -5.83 -6.14
C GLY A 431 25.47 -4.98 -6.89
N LEU A 432 24.61 -5.67 -7.65
CA LEU A 432 23.48 -5.04 -8.36
C LEU A 432 22.25 -5.01 -7.48
N SER A 433 21.50 -3.90 -7.53
CA SER A 433 20.16 -3.80 -6.97
C SER A 433 19.14 -4.12 -8.06
N VAL A 434 18.69 -5.37 -8.10
CA VAL A 434 17.77 -5.91 -9.12
C VAL A 434 16.34 -5.83 -8.60
N ILE A 435 15.37 -5.46 -9.46
CA ILE A 435 13.96 -5.40 -9.15
C ILE A 435 13.34 -6.76 -9.40
N SER A 436 12.71 -7.37 -8.38
CA SER A 436 12.13 -8.71 -8.46
C SER A 436 10.91 -8.82 -9.38
N ASN A 437 10.16 -7.73 -9.53
CA ASN A 437 8.93 -7.66 -10.33
C ASN A 437 8.88 -6.39 -11.18
N PRO A 438 9.78 -6.23 -12.18
CA PRO A 438 9.84 -5.02 -12.98
C PRO A 438 8.60 -4.89 -13.87
N ILE A 439 8.09 -3.66 -13.99
CA ILE A 439 6.94 -3.35 -14.86
C ILE A 439 7.34 -3.48 -16.34
N THR A 440 8.59 -3.15 -16.67
CA THR A 440 9.13 -3.22 -18.03
C THR A 440 10.54 -3.82 -18.05
N ILE A 441 10.92 -4.40 -19.17
CA ILE A 441 12.28 -4.90 -19.40
C ILE A 441 13.35 -3.81 -19.41
N ASP A 442 12.94 -2.55 -19.60
CA ASP A 442 13.85 -1.40 -19.58
C ASP A 442 14.22 -0.97 -18.16
N HIS A 443 13.49 -1.44 -17.13
CA HIS A 443 13.62 -1.01 -15.74
C HIS A 443 13.78 -2.20 -14.78
N THR A 444 14.82 -2.99 -15.00
CA THR A 444 15.08 -4.23 -14.25
C THR A 444 16.03 -4.09 -13.08
N LEU A 445 16.77 -2.95 -13.00
CA LEU A 445 17.72 -2.68 -11.93
C LEU A 445 17.90 -1.18 -11.67
N LEU A 446 18.54 -0.86 -10.56
CA LEU A 446 19.01 0.50 -10.27
C LEU A 446 20.37 0.73 -10.94
N ARG A 447 20.52 1.86 -11.64
CA ARG A 447 21.70 2.19 -12.45
C ARG A 447 22.97 2.30 -11.60
N GLN A 448 24.10 1.85 -12.15
CA GLN A 448 25.45 2.04 -11.61
C GLN A 448 26.23 3.16 -12.33
N TYR A 449 25.74 3.61 -13.49
CA TYR A 449 26.31 4.67 -14.31
C TYR A 449 25.20 5.58 -14.84
N ILE A 450 25.50 6.88 -14.98
CA ILE A 450 24.56 7.87 -15.53
C ILE A 450 24.69 7.96 -17.05
N LEU A 451 25.90 7.83 -17.59
CA LEU A 451 26.17 7.99 -19.03
C LEU A 451 25.22 7.18 -19.94
N PRO A 452 24.87 5.91 -19.67
CA PRO A 452 23.91 5.17 -20.49
C PRO A 452 22.54 5.86 -20.58
N SER A 453 22.08 6.47 -19.49
CA SER A 453 20.81 7.23 -19.47
C SER A 453 20.87 8.46 -20.35
N LEU A 454 22.01 9.17 -20.37
CA LEU A 454 22.23 10.31 -21.27
C LEU A 454 22.29 9.90 -22.75
N LEU A 455 22.92 8.76 -23.07
CA LEU A 455 22.93 8.24 -24.43
C LEU A 455 21.52 7.84 -24.90
N ARG A 456 20.71 7.23 -24.04
CA ARG A 456 19.27 6.99 -24.31
C ARG A 456 18.50 8.30 -24.55
N LEU A 457 18.76 9.31 -23.73
CA LEU A 457 18.12 10.63 -23.88
C LEU A 457 18.46 11.26 -25.22
N LEU A 458 19.74 11.27 -25.62
CA LEU A 458 20.16 11.79 -26.93
C LEU A 458 19.52 10.97 -28.07
N ALA A 459 19.40 9.67 -27.95
CA ALA A 459 18.75 8.82 -28.94
C ALA A 459 17.26 9.11 -29.09
N ALA A 460 16.54 9.34 -27.99
CA ALA A 460 15.14 9.75 -28.01
C ALA A 460 14.96 11.13 -28.68
N ASN A 461 15.95 12.01 -28.55
CA ASN A 461 15.94 13.37 -29.09
C ASN A 461 16.70 13.53 -30.44
N ARG A 462 17.05 12.42 -31.11
CA ARG A 462 17.82 12.41 -32.37
C ARG A 462 17.19 13.20 -33.54
N HIS A 463 15.92 13.56 -33.42
CA HIS A 463 15.17 14.34 -34.38
C HIS A 463 15.39 15.87 -34.23
N HIS A 464 16.00 16.31 -33.15
CA HIS A 464 16.39 17.70 -32.94
C HIS A 464 17.75 18.00 -33.55
N GLU A 465 18.01 19.28 -33.81
CA GLU A 465 19.25 19.78 -34.40
C GLU A 465 20.45 19.62 -33.44
N LEU A 466 21.64 19.53 -34.03
CA LEU A 466 22.91 19.56 -33.31
C LEU A 466 23.41 21.03 -33.18
N PRO A 467 24.14 21.35 -32.11
CA PRO A 467 24.65 20.46 -31.07
C PRO A 467 23.62 20.19 -29.99
N GLN A 468 23.63 18.94 -29.45
CA GLN A 468 22.87 18.57 -28.25
C GLN A 468 23.87 18.29 -27.13
N LYS A 469 23.82 19.08 -26.06
CA LYS A 469 24.75 19.00 -24.93
C LYS A 469 23.98 18.88 -23.66
N VAL A 470 24.11 17.74 -22.99
CA VAL A 470 23.37 17.39 -21.78
C VAL A 470 24.29 16.89 -20.69
N TYR A 471 23.94 17.16 -19.44
CA TYR A 471 24.56 16.56 -18.27
C TYR A 471 23.51 16.19 -17.25
N GLU A 472 23.88 15.27 -16.38
CA GLU A 472 23.10 14.91 -15.22
C GLU A 472 24.02 14.80 -13.99
N LEU A 473 23.60 15.44 -12.92
CA LEU A 473 24.15 15.25 -11.57
C LEU A 473 23.10 14.46 -10.78
N GLY A 474 23.34 13.17 -10.60
CA GLY A 474 22.35 12.25 -10.09
C GLY A 474 22.95 11.13 -9.27
N GLU A 475 22.07 10.27 -8.77
CA GLU A 475 22.44 9.11 -7.97
C GLU A 475 22.60 7.86 -8.81
N VAL A 476 23.53 7.01 -8.37
CA VAL A 476 23.72 5.64 -8.80
C VAL A 476 23.74 4.73 -7.58
N VAL A 477 23.47 3.44 -7.75
CA VAL A 477 23.43 2.48 -6.64
C VAL A 477 24.41 1.34 -6.87
N ARG A 478 25.29 1.12 -5.89
CA ARG A 478 26.27 0.03 -5.87
C ARG A 478 26.28 -0.61 -4.49
N ASP A 479 26.25 -1.92 -4.40
CA ASP A 479 26.20 -2.64 -3.11
C ASP A 479 25.04 -2.15 -2.21
N SER A 480 23.88 -1.79 -2.81
CA SER A 480 22.72 -1.20 -2.13
C SER A 480 22.98 0.16 -1.46
N VAL A 481 24.07 0.84 -1.84
CA VAL A 481 24.44 2.17 -1.34
C VAL A 481 24.32 3.19 -2.47
N ASN A 482 23.66 4.31 -2.19
CA ASN A 482 23.57 5.44 -3.11
C ASN A 482 24.90 6.22 -3.11
N SER A 483 25.32 6.65 -4.29
CA SER A 483 26.44 7.59 -4.46
C SER A 483 26.12 8.60 -5.55
N THR A 484 26.61 9.84 -5.38
CA THR A 484 26.36 10.91 -6.34
C THR A 484 27.44 10.91 -7.42
N ARG A 485 27.01 10.96 -8.68
CA ARG A 485 27.88 11.08 -9.84
C ARG A 485 27.43 12.23 -10.74
N VAL A 486 28.34 12.73 -11.55
CA VAL A 486 28.04 13.64 -12.66
C VAL A 486 28.46 12.99 -13.96
N ALA A 487 27.59 13.00 -14.96
CA ALA A 487 27.94 12.61 -16.32
C ALA A 487 27.51 13.71 -17.30
N TRP A 488 28.23 13.83 -18.40
CA TRP A 488 27.84 14.67 -19.52
C TRP A 488 27.98 13.89 -20.82
N ALA A 489 27.17 14.23 -21.81
CA ALA A 489 27.23 13.72 -23.16
C ALA A 489 26.90 14.85 -24.15
N CYS A 490 27.77 15.10 -25.10
CA CYS A 490 27.62 16.16 -26.09
C CYS A 490 27.71 15.56 -27.50
N ALA A 491 26.60 15.59 -28.22
CA ALA A 491 26.51 15.21 -29.62
C ALA A 491 26.73 16.50 -30.48
N GLU A 492 27.88 16.61 -31.14
CA GLU A 492 28.21 17.76 -31.94
C GLU A 492 29.20 17.46 -33.09
N ILE A 493 29.04 18.15 -34.19
CA ILE A 493 29.96 18.04 -35.34
C ILE A 493 31.32 18.65 -34.96
N GLY A 494 32.39 17.86 -35.12
CA GLY A 494 33.74 18.27 -34.74
C GLY A 494 34.07 18.11 -33.27
N GLY A 495 33.13 17.62 -32.45
CA GLY A 495 33.38 17.19 -31.08
C GLY A 495 34.22 15.90 -31.03
N GLY A 496 35.12 15.81 -30.09
CA GLY A 496 35.98 14.64 -29.94
C GLY A 496 36.75 14.65 -28.61
N PHE A 497 37.83 13.88 -28.50
CA PHE A 497 38.63 13.76 -27.28
C PHE A 497 39.06 15.11 -26.69
N THR A 498 39.50 16.06 -27.54
CA THR A 498 39.92 17.40 -27.07
C THR A 498 38.77 18.16 -26.43
N ALA A 499 37.57 18.06 -26.97
CA ALA A 499 36.38 18.69 -26.39
C ALA A 499 36.01 18.05 -25.05
N ALA A 500 36.01 16.71 -24.99
CA ALA A 500 35.80 15.98 -23.72
C ALA A 500 36.82 16.38 -22.64
N LYS A 501 38.11 16.47 -23.03
CA LYS A 501 39.18 16.91 -22.12
C LYS A 501 38.94 18.33 -21.64
N GLY A 502 38.49 19.23 -22.55
CA GLY A 502 38.17 20.61 -22.21
C GLY A 502 37.09 20.73 -21.13
N VAL A 503 36.01 19.96 -21.26
CA VAL A 503 34.92 19.91 -20.24
C VAL A 503 35.47 19.38 -18.91
N ALA A 504 36.19 18.25 -18.91
CA ALA A 504 36.78 17.67 -17.73
C ALA A 504 37.73 18.65 -17.01
N GLN A 505 38.64 19.34 -17.76
CA GLN A 505 39.58 20.30 -17.21
C GLN A 505 38.88 21.54 -16.65
N ALA A 506 37.89 22.08 -17.36
CA ALA A 506 37.13 23.21 -16.89
C ALA A 506 36.43 22.89 -15.57
N MET A 507 35.70 21.77 -15.51
CA MET A 507 35.00 21.35 -14.30
C MET A 507 35.97 21.17 -13.11
N LEU A 508 37.11 20.49 -13.32
CA LEU A 508 38.11 20.29 -12.25
C LEU A 508 38.71 21.61 -11.73
N ARG A 509 39.02 22.53 -12.63
CA ARG A 509 39.49 23.89 -12.26
C ARG A 509 38.45 24.65 -11.46
N ASP A 510 37.20 24.63 -11.94
CA ASP A 510 36.11 25.35 -11.27
C ASP A 510 35.81 24.76 -9.89
N LEU A 511 36.07 23.45 -9.71
CA LEU A 511 36.01 22.80 -8.40
C LEU A 511 37.22 23.14 -7.51
N GLY A 512 38.28 23.72 -8.05
CA GLY A 512 39.50 24.11 -7.33
C GLY A 512 40.56 23.02 -7.25
N ALA A 513 40.54 22.06 -8.16
CA ALA A 513 41.61 21.05 -8.23
C ALA A 513 42.95 21.70 -8.58
N ASP A 514 44.02 21.29 -7.91
CA ASP A 514 45.37 21.58 -8.35
C ASP A 514 45.66 20.78 -9.63
N MET A 515 45.72 21.46 -10.76
CA MET A 515 45.97 20.81 -12.05
C MET A 515 47.35 20.16 -12.15
N GLY A 516 48.29 20.47 -11.25
CA GLY A 516 49.57 19.79 -11.14
C GLY A 516 49.45 18.38 -10.55
N GLU A 517 48.41 18.12 -9.75
CA GLU A 517 48.12 16.81 -9.16
C GLU A 517 47.10 15.99 -10.00
N VAL A 518 46.54 16.58 -11.07
CA VAL A 518 45.60 15.88 -11.96
C VAL A 518 46.35 15.17 -13.07
N VAL A 519 46.20 13.86 -13.13
CA VAL A 519 46.80 13.02 -14.17
C VAL A 519 45.71 12.45 -15.07
N PHE A 520 45.92 12.56 -16.40
CA PHE A 520 45.07 11.93 -17.40
C PHE A 520 45.81 10.70 -17.96
N GLU A 521 45.35 9.52 -17.63
CA GLU A 521 45.89 8.27 -18.13
C GLU A 521 45.03 7.71 -19.25
N ALA A 522 45.63 7.25 -20.34
CA ALA A 522 44.88 6.61 -21.40
C ALA A 522 44.12 5.38 -20.91
N THR A 523 42.85 5.22 -21.30
CA THR A 523 42.10 3.98 -21.09
C THR A 523 42.63 2.92 -22.01
N GLU A 524 42.62 1.63 -21.54
CA GLU A 524 42.95 0.49 -22.39
C GLU A 524 41.91 0.34 -23.52
N ALA A 525 42.39 -0.08 -24.70
CA ALA A 525 41.50 -0.40 -25.80
C ALA A 525 40.52 -1.50 -25.39
N ALA A 526 39.26 -1.33 -25.73
CA ALA A 526 38.12 -2.21 -25.38
C ALA A 526 37.60 -2.17 -23.93
N GLN A 527 38.14 -1.34 -23.07
CA GLN A 527 37.55 -1.08 -21.72
C GLN A 527 36.73 0.19 -21.70
N GLY A 528 35.42 0.07 -21.92
CA GLY A 528 34.48 1.19 -21.87
C GLY A 528 34.04 1.71 -23.24
N PRO A 529 33.26 2.82 -23.26
CA PRO A 529 32.58 3.29 -24.46
C PRO A 529 33.49 4.09 -25.42
N TRP A 530 34.79 4.16 -25.16
CA TRP A 530 35.69 5.10 -25.84
C TRP A 530 36.32 4.53 -27.10
N ILE A 531 36.56 5.38 -28.09
CA ILE A 531 37.42 5.04 -29.22
C ILE A 531 38.83 4.75 -28.67
N ALA A 532 39.48 3.71 -29.18
CA ALA A 532 40.85 3.34 -28.82
C ALA A 532 41.81 4.54 -28.94
N GLY A 533 42.52 4.87 -27.87
CA GLY A 533 43.42 6.02 -27.78
C GLY A 533 42.71 7.39 -27.63
N ARG A 534 41.39 7.44 -27.51
CA ARG A 534 40.60 8.64 -27.29
C ARG A 534 39.73 8.60 -26.03
N GLY A 535 40.12 7.82 -25.04
CA GLY A 535 39.56 7.79 -23.69
C GLY A 535 40.65 8.00 -22.66
N ALA A 536 40.29 8.64 -21.55
CA ALA A 536 41.21 8.86 -20.44
C ALA A 536 40.51 8.65 -19.08
N ARG A 537 41.25 8.05 -18.14
CA ARG A 537 40.93 8.06 -16.71
C ARG A 537 41.47 9.37 -16.11
N VAL A 538 40.76 9.88 -15.16
CA VAL A 538 41.16 11.07 -14.37
C VAL A 538 41.58 10.60 -13.00
N LEU A 539 42.82 10.85 -12.64
CA LEU A 539 43.33 10.61 -11.30
C LEU A 539 43.65 11.96 -10.64
N VAL A 540 43.27 12.09 -9.39
CA VAL A 540 43.62 13.24 -8.53
C VAL A 540 44.33 12.65 -7.31
N SER A 541 45.55 13.11 -7.07
CA SER A 541 46.40 12.54 -5.99
C SER A 541 46.52 11.00 -6.04
N GLY A 542 46.45 10.41 -7.24
CA GLY A 542 46.55 8.96 -7.47
C GLY A 542 45.25 8.16 -7.33
N GLU A 543 44.14 8.76 -6.94
CA GLU A 543 42.82 8.13 -6.85
C GLU A 543 41.97 8.44 -8.12
N GLU A 544 41.32 7.42 -8.69
CA GLU A 544 40.49 7.57 -9.90
C GLU A 544 39.19 8.29 -9.56
N LEU A 545 39.00 9.46 -10.18
CA LEU A 545 37.77 10.24 -10.09
C LEU A 545 36.72 9.80 -11.12
N GLY A 546 37.14 9.34 -12.28
CA GLY A 546 36.25 8.93 -13.36
C GLY A 546 36.93 8.88 -14.72
N GLN A 547 36.13 8.91 -15.77
CA GLN A 547 36.62 8.76 -17.15
C GLN A 547 35.92 9.74 -18.09
N PHE A 548 36.60 10.10 -19.17
CA PHE A 548 36.03 10.86 -20.28
C PHE A 548 36.66 10.46 -21.60
N GLY A 549 35.99 10.82 -22.70
CA GLY A 549 36.55 10.54 -24.02
C GLY A 549 35.56 10.81 -25.17
N GLU A 550 35.95 10.35 -26.35
CA GLU A 550 35.11 10.27 -27.53
C GLU A 550 34.45 8.89 -27.59
N ILE A 551 33.11 8.88 -27.70
CA ILE A 551 32.33 7.65 -27.75
C ILE A 551 32.63 6.90 -29.06
N ASP A 552 32.90 5.60 -28.96
CA ASP A 552 33.06 4.72 -30.10
C ASP A 552 31.77 4.72 -30.96
N PRO A 553 31.86 4.97 -32.28
CA PRO A 553 30.66 4.93 -33.14
C PRO A 553 29.87 3.63 -33.05
N ALA A 554 30.53 2.48 -32.77
CA ALA A 554 29.84 1.22 -32.56
C ALA A 554 28.98 1.25 -31.29
N VAL A 555 29.45 1.86 -30.18
CA VAL A 555 28.67 2.09 -28.97
C VAL A 555 27.51 3.06 -29.25
N GLY A 556 27.79 4.16 -29.96
CA GLY A 556 26.73 5.09 -30.36
C GLY A 556 25.62 4.40 -31.15
N HIS A 557 26.01 3.52 -32.08
CA HIS A 557 25.07 2.77 -32.92
C HIS A 557 24.16 1.83 -32.11
N GLU A 558 24.68 1.19 -31.07
CA GLU A 558 23.88 0.34 -30.15
C GLU A 558 22.75 1.15 -29.43
N PHE A 559 22.96 2.44 -29.23
CA PHE A 559 21.92 3.36 -28.72
C PHE A 559 21.10 4.04 -29.85
N GLY A 560 21.38 3.76 -31.13
CA GLY A 560 20.71 4.36 -32.28
C GLY A 560 21.21 5.77 -32.63
N LEU A 561 22.40 6.15 -32.16
CA LEU A 561 23.06 7.43 -32.41
C LEU A 561 24.05 7.32 -33.58
N ARG A 562 24.13 8.38 -34.41
CA ARG A 562 25.01 8.40 -35.60
C ARG A 562 25.98 9.60 -35.62
N SER A 563 25.75 10.60 -34.75
CA SER A 563 26.61 11.78 -34.63
C SER A 563 27.83 11.47 -33.74
N PRO A 564 28.97 12.18 -33.96
CA PRO A 564 30.08 12.14 -33.01
C PRO A 564 29.62 12.59 -31.61
N ILE A 565 30.04 11.86 -30.57
CA ILE A 565 29.69 12.18 -29.20
C ILE A 565 30.95 12.17 -28.34
N HIS A 566 31.12 13.20 -27.54
CA HIS A 566 32.11 13.22 -26.47
C HIS A 566 31.41 13.26 -25.13
N ALA A 567 31.97 12.55 -24.15
CA ALA A 567 31.29 12.35 -22.88
C ALA A 567 32.28 12.15 -21.71
N GLY A 568 31.74 12.11 -20.51
CA GLY A 568 32.49 11.69 -19.32
C GLY A 568 31.56 11.47 -18.15
N GLU A 569 32.10 10.77 -17.15
CA GLU A 569 31.39 10.49 -15.90
C GLU A 569 32.36 10.48 -14.72
N PHE A 570 32.05 11.25 -13.66
CA PHE A 570 32.88 11.43 -12.47
C PHE A 570 32.12 11.12 -11.18
N ASP A 571 32.88 10.63 -10.22
CA ASP A 571 32.44 10.40 -8.85
C ASP A 571 32.53 11.71 -8.05
N ILE A 572 31.40 12.20 -7.58
CA ILE A 572 31.33 13.49 -6.90
C ILE A 572 31.75 13.38 -5.44
N GLU A 573 31.55 12.25 -4.81
CA GLU A 573 31.99 12.03 -3.44
C GLU A 573 33.52 11.93 -3.38
N ALA A 574 34.13 11.24 -4.34
CA ALA A 574 35.57 11.23 -4.52
C ALA A 574 36.09 12.65 -4.79
N ALA A 575 35.47 13.42 -5.67
CA ALA A 575 35.83 14.82 -5.90
C ALA A 575 35.76 15.66 -4.62
N GLY A 576 34.74 15.46 -3.79
CA GLY A 576 34.57 16.17 -2.52
C GLY A 576 35.63 15.85 -1.48
N ARG A 577 36.21 14.64 -1.54
CA ARG A 577 37.32 14.21 -0.66
C ARG A 577 38.70 14.70 -1.14
N LEU A 578 38.93 14.63 -2.45
CA LEU A 578 40.24 14.83 -3.06
C LEU A 578 40.53 16.28 -3.42
N ILE A 579 39.50 17.07 -3.71
CA ILE A 579 39.64 18.47 -4.09
C ILE A 579 39.45 19.37 -2.86
N PRO A 580 40.43 20.19 -2.50
CA PRO A 580 40.32 21.08 -1.36
C PRO A 580 39.11 22.03 -1.46
N LYS A 581 38.42 22.23 -0.34
CA LYS A 581 37.36 23.25 -0.27
C LYS A 581 37.95 24.63 -0.56
N PRO A 582 37.32 25.48 -1.39
CA PRO A 582 37.78 26.83 -1.57
C PRO A 582 37.74 27.57 -0.22
N VAL A 583 38.79 28.31 0.05
CA VAL A 583 38.82 29.27 1.14
C VAL A 583 37.95 30.45 0.69
N HIS A 584 36.88 30.73 1.42
CA HIS A 584 36.02 31.89 1.21
C HIS A 584 36.56 33.10 1.89
#